data_c1de952e376cfcb639008e8dab569abe
#
_entry.id   c1de952e376cfcb639008e8dab569abe
#
_cell.length_a   1.000
_cell.length_b   1.000
_cell.length_c   1.000
_cell.angle_alpha   90.00
_cell.angle_beta   90.00
_cell.angle_gamma   90.00
#
_symmetry.space_group_name_H-M   'P 1'
#
loop_
_entity.id
_entity.type
_entity.pdbx_description
1 polymer ?
#
loop_
_entity_poly.entity_id
_entity_poly.type
_entity_poly.pdbx_seq_one_letter_code
_entity_poly.pdbx_strand_id
1 'polypeptide(L)'
;PDMWKTVVDALGELRSQGLLTRYEYGKVHFGPVIVVGTGNTPYSQVVATPVRDYFMDCHADGLKDEHGQFQYNATACPISSAGYPSVPHSNFGLTPPPKAAIPYFAKYTCDAHIINSTVRFYGVPKTAGRIDDFNMLLQQGADWLNIDHFDDVKRYS
;
A
#
# COMPACT_ATOMS: atom_id res chain seq x y z
N PRO A 1 -5.97 23.58 11.91
CA PRO A 1 -4.82 23.65 11.00
C PRO A 1 -5.01 22.65 9.88
N ASP A 2 -4.74 23.06 8.65
CA ASP A 2 -4.77 22.18 7.49
C ASP A 2 -3.58 21.22 7.60
N MET A 3 -3.86 20.01 8.06
CA MET A 3 -2.83 18.97 8.27
C MET A 3 -2.10 18.66 6.96
N TRP A 4 -2.83 18.71 5.84
CA TRP A 4 -2.28 18.47 4.52
C TRP A 4 -1.20 19.51 4.15
N LYS A 5 -1.51 20.80 4.34
CA LYS A 5 -0.54 21.87 4.12
C LYS A 5 0.70 21.69 5.00
N THR A 6 0.52 21.30 6.26
CA THR A 6 1.64 21.03 7.18
C THR A 6 2.57 19.94 6.67
N VAL A 7 2.01 18.84 6.13
CA VAL A 7 2.81 17.75 5.54
C VAL A 7 3.57 18.24 4.31
N VAL A 8 2.90 18.94 3.41
CA VAL A 8 3.53 19.47 2.18
C VAL A 8 4.66 20.44 2.50
N ASP A 9 4.46 21.32 3.49
CA ASP A 9 5.47 22.28 3.93
C ASP A 9 6.69 21.56 4.56
N ALA A 10 6.46 20.49 5.35
CA ALA A 10 7.52 19.69 5.96
C ALA A 10 8.41 18.94 4.94
N LEU A 11 7.91 18.68 3.74
CA LEU A 11 8.68 18.06 2.66
C LEU A 11 9.61 19.04 1.91
N GLY A 12 9.59 20.34 2.27
CA GLY A 12 10.29 21.39 1.55
C GLY A 12 11.78 21.15 1.38
N GLU A 13 12.45 20.65 2.42
CA GLU A 13 13.88 20.35 2.39
C GLU A 13 14.20 19.21 1.41
N LEU A 14 13.52 18.07 1.53
CA LEU A 14 13.70 16.93 0.62
C LEU A 14 13.40 17.31 -0.83
N ARG A 15 12.41 18.16 -1.03
CA ARG A 15 12.03 18.68 -2.36
C ARG A 15 13.15 19.53 -2.95
N SER A 16 13.75 20.43 -2.17
CA SER A 16 14.84 21.32 -2.62
C SER A 16 16.10 20.54 -3.02
N GLN A 17 16.30 19.36 -2.40
CA GLN A 17 17.41 18.46 -2.73
C GLN A 17 17.10 17.51 -3.89
N GLY A 18 15.91 17.56 -4.50
CA GLY A 18 15.51 16.69 -5.61
C GLY A 18 15.34 15.21 -5.22
N LEU A 19 15.10 14.93 -3.92
CA LEU A 19 15.01 13.56 -3.41
C LEU A 19 13.62 12.93 -3.57
N LEU A 20 12.59 13.74 -3.80
CA LEU A 20 11.21 13.25 -3.84
C LEU A 20 10.83 12.74 -5.22
N THR A 21 10.12 11.61 -5.26
CA THR A 21 9.32 11.21 -6.41
C THR A 21 8.23 12.25 -6.62
N ARG A 22 8.06 12.71 -7.86
CA ARG A 22 7.15 13.79 -8.22
C ARG A 22 6.22 13.39 -9.36
N TYR A 23 4.95 13.69 -9.22
CA TYR A 23 4.00 13.68 -10.32
C TYR A 23 3.88 15.08 -10.90
N GLU A 24 3.94 15.20 -12.22
CA GLU A 24 3.84 16.45 -12.94
C GLU A 24 3.11 16.24 -14.26
N TYR A 25 1.91 16.82 -14.39
CA TYR A 25 1.07 16.81 -15.59
C TYR A 25 1.01 15.46 -16.33
N GLY A 26 0.68 14.41 -15.65
CA GLY A 26 0.50 13.06 -16.22
C GLY A 26 1.73 12.16 -16.18
N LYS A 27 2.90 12.67 -15.74
CA LYS A 27 4.15 11.91 -15.66
C LYS A 27 4.61 11.77 -14.21
N VAL A 28 5.17 10.61 -13.89
CA VAL A 28 5.86 10.37 -12.62
C VAL A 28 7.37 10.44 -12.88
N HIS A 29 8.05 11.31 -12.16
CA HIS A 29 9.50 11.44 -12.10
C HIS A 29 9.99 10.79 -10.82
N PHE A 30 10.65 9.66 -10.93
CA PHE A 30 11.09 8.89 -9.76
C PHE A 30 12.30 9.57 -9.10
N GLY A 31 12.18 9.83 -7.80
CA GLY A 31 13.27 10.14 -6.89
C GLY A 31 13.53 8.97 -5.95
N PRO A 32 14.60 9.03 -5.13
CA PRO A 32 14.91 7.98 -4.16
C PRO A 32 13.87 7.83 -3.04
N VAL A 33 13.01 8.83 -2.83
CA VAL A 33 12.00 8.83 -1.77
C VAL A 33 10.60 9.00 -2.39
N ILE A 34 9.69 8.08 -2.06
CA ILE A 34 8.26 8.19 -2.36
C ILE A 34 7.54 8.50 -1.05
N VAL A 35 6.83 9.63 -1.00
CA VAL A 35 6.01 10.02 0.15
C VAL A 35 4.58 9.54 -0.07
N VAL A 36 4.09 8.71 0.84
CA VAL A 36 2.77 8.10 0.75
C VAL A 36 1.95 8.45 1.99
N GLY A 37 0.83 9.11 1.81
CA GLY A 37 -0.14 9.38 2.86
C GLY A 37 -1.06 8.19 3.07
N THR A 38 -1.22 7.79 4.34
CA THR A 38 -2.12 6.71 4.75
C THR A 38 -3.38 7.26 5.40
N GLY A 39 -4.40 6.41 5.58
CA GLY A 39 -5.63 6.77 6.28
C GLY A 39 -6.59 7.62 5.44
N ASN A 40 -7.12 8.69 6.02
CA ASN A 40 -8.21 9.47 5.43
C ASN A 40 -7.75 10.54 4.43
N THR A 41 -6.66 10.33 3.69
CA THR A 41 -6.25 11.26 2.64
C THR A 41 -7.30 11.28 1.53
N PRO A 42 -7.89 12.43 1.21
CA PRO A 42 -8.95 12.48 0.21
C PRO A 42 -8.37 12.33 -1.20
N TYR A 43 -8.74 11.26 -1.90
CA TYR A 43 -8.30 10.98 -3.28
C TYR A 43 -8.54 12.16 -4.23
N SER A 44 -9.70 12.78 -4.15
CA SER A 44 -10.05 13.94 -4.97
C SER A 44 -9.06 15.11 -4.80
N GLN A 45 -8.55 15.33 -3.60
CA GLN A 45 -7.56 16.38 -3.34
C GLN A 45 -6.20 16.03 -3.95
N VAL A 46 -5.79 14.76 -3.88
CA VAL A 46 -4.53 14.29 -4.47
C VAL A 46 -4.56 14.44 -5.99
N VAL A 47 -5.61 13.94 -6.65
CA VAL A 47 -5.70 13.98 -8.12
C VAL A 47 -5.94 15.39 -8.67
N ALA A 48 -6.56 16.27 -7.90
CA ALA A 48 -6.75 17.67 -8.30
C ALA A 48 -5.45 18.49 -8.29
N THR A 49 -4.37 17.96 -7.70
CA THR A 49 -3.08 18.64 -7.64
C THR A 49 -2.19 18.18 -8.81
N PRO A 50 -2.05 19.00 -9.87
CA PRO A 50 -1.38 18.59 -11.10
C PRO A 50 0.14 18.46 -10.97
N VAL A 51 0.71 19.05 -9.93
CA VAL A 51 2.13 18.92 -9.55
C VAL A 51 2.20 18.60 -8.08
N ARG A 52 2.70 17.42 -7.74
CA ARG A 52 2.78 16.97 -6.34
C ARG A 52 3.96 16.01 -6.14
N ASP A 53 4.42 15.92 -4.92
CA ASP A 53 5.47 15.00 -4.48
C ASP A 53 5.00 14.10 -3.30
N TYR A 54 3.71 13.83 -3.30
CA TYR A 54 3.05 12.92 -2.37
C TYR A 54 1.98 12.11 -3.09
N PHE A 55 1.72 10.93 -2.56
CA PHE A 55 0.83 9.92 -3.12
C PHE A 55 -0.05 9.33 -2.02
N MET A 56 -0.95 8.44 -2.38
CA MET A 56 -1.82 7.74 -1.44
C MET A 56 -1.42 6.29 -1.28
N ASP A 57 -1.63 5.77 -0.07
CA ASP A 57 -1.81 4.34 0.19
C ASP A 57 -3.30 4.03 0.01
N CYS A 58 -3.67 3.43 -1.11
CA CYS A 58 -5.05 3.09 -1.38
C CYS A 58 -5.44 1.76 -0.73
N HIS A 59 -6.74 1.58 -0.50
CA HIS A 59 -7.25 0.34 0.06
C HIS A 59 -7.30 -0.76 -1.01
N ALA A 60 -6.50 -1.82 -0.84
CA ALA A 60 -6.43 -2.93 -1.80
C ALA A 60 -7.76 -3.70 -1.92
N ASP A 61 -8.56 -3.72 -0.85
CA ASP A 61 -9.90 -4.30 -0.80
C ASP A 61 -10.99 -3.41 -1.40
N GLY A 62 -10.67 -2.15 -1.71
CA GLY A 62 -11.57 -1.14 -2.26
C GLY A 62 -11.11 -0.52 -3.58
N LEU A 63 -10.24 -1.17 -4.36
CA LEU A 63 -9.75 -0.63 -5.62
C LEU A 63 -10.83 -0.54 -6.72
N LYS A 64 -11.85 -1.38 -6.61
CA LYS A 64 -13.01 -1.40 -7.52
C LYS A 64 -14.26 -0.93 -6.81
N ASP A 65 -15.13 -0.26 -7.56
CA ASP A 65 -16.48 0.09 -7.12
C ASP A 65 -17.43 -1.12 -7.17
N GLU A 66 -18.69 -0.91 -6.86
CA GLU A 66 -19.77 -1.91 -6.89
C GLU A 66 -20.04 -2.47 -8.29
N HIS A 67 -19.62 -1.78 -9.36
CA HIS A 67 -19.73 -2.19 -10.76
C HIS A 67 -18.44 -2.86 -11.27
N GLY A 68 -17.43 -3.06 -10.41
CA GLY A 68 -16.15 -3.67 -10.75
C GLY A 68 -15.21 -2.75 -11.52
N GLN A 69 -15.49 -1.44 -11.58
CA GLN A 69 -14.64 -0.47 -12.24
C GLN A 69 -13.55 0.05 -11.29
N PHE A 70 -12.32 0.15 -11.77
CA PHE A 70 -11.24 0.71 -10.98
C PHE A 70 -11.45 2.20 -10.70
N GLN A 71 -11.36 2.58 -9.43
CA GLN A 71 -11.53 3.96 -8.95
C GLN A 71 -10.22 4.73 -8.88
N TYR A 72 -9.07 4.02 -8.91
CA TYR A 72 -7.74 4.57 -8.65
C TYR A 72 -6.75 4.15 -9.74
N ASN A 73 -5.59 4.80 -9.76
CA ASN A 73 -4.46 4.45 -10.62
C ASN A 73 -3.12 4.68 -9.90
N ALA A 74 -2.04 4.09 -10.43
CA ALA A 74 -0.70 4.18 -9.83
C ALA A 74 -0.16 5.60 -9.73
N THR A 75 -0.62 6.54 -10.55
CA THR A 75 -0.16 7.93 -10.45
C THR A 75 -0.63 8.64 -9.18
N ALA A 76 -1.71 8.13 -8.56
CA ALA A 76 -2.19 8.58 -7.26
C ALA A 76 -1.87 7.57 -6.15
N CYS A 77 -1.94 6.26 -6.46
CA CYS A 77 -1.80 5.14 -5.53
C CYS A 77 -0.66 4.22 -5.95
N PRO A 78 0.61 4.58 -5.74
CA PRO A 78 1.74 3.71 -6.06
C PRO A 78 1.82 2.47 -5.16
N ILE A 79 1.14 2.52 -4.02
CA ILE A 79 0.96 1.40 -3.08
C ILE A 79 -0.51 1.26 -2.72
N SER A 80 -0.95 0.03 -2.54
CA SER A 80 -2.29 -0.33 -2.07
C SER A 80 -2.16 -1.31 -0.92
N SER A 81 -2.77 -0.99 0.21
CA SER A 81 -2.67 -1.80 1.42
C SER A 81 -4.02 -2.37 1.84
N ALA A 82 -4.00 -3.57 2.41
CA ALA A 82 -5.16 -4.14 3.12
C ALA A 82 -4.74 -4.68 4.49
N GLY A 83 -5.66 -4.58 5.45
CA GLY A 83 -5.47 -5.25 6.74
C GLY A 83 -5.57 -6.76 6.56
N TYR A 84 -4.55 -7.51 6.98
CA TYR A 84 -4.61 -8.97 6.98
C TYR A 84 -5.89 -9.50 7.66
N PRO A 85 -6.32 -8.96 8.83
CA PRO A 85 -7.56 -9.38 9.48
C PRO A 85 -8.83 -9.01 8.72
N SER A 86 -8.77 -8.02 7.82
CA SER A 86 -9.91 -7.56 7.02
C SER A 86 -10.15 -8.41 5.76
N VAL A 87 -9.18 -9.25 5.40
CA VAL A 87 -9.35 -10.16 4.26
C VAL A 87 -10.41 -11.22 4.59
N PRO A 88 -11.43 -11.43 3.74
CA PRO A 88 -12.47 -12.42 3.97
C PRO A 88 -11.90 -13.80 4.31
N HIS A 89 -12.47 -14.45 5.29
CA HIS A 89 -12.07 -15.77 5.80
C HIS A 89 -10.66 -15.86 6.42
N SER A 90 -9.93 -14.73 6.61
CA SER A 90 -8.59 -14.75 7.22
C SER A 90 -8.60 -15.24 8.68
N ASN A 91 -9.76 -15.21 9.34
CA ASN A 91 -9.97 -15.59 10.75
C ASN A 91 -8.87 -15.01 11.64
N PHE A 92 -9.13 -13.84 12.18
CA PHE A 92 -8.23 -13.07 13.03
C PHE A 92 -7.41 -13.97 13.99
N GLY A 93 -6.08 -13.99 13.81
CA GLY A 93 -5.16 -14.71 14.72
C GLY A 93 -4.84 -16.15 14.34
N LEU A 94 -5.41 -16.72 13.27
CA LEU A 94 -4.99 -18.02 12.77
C LEU A 94 -3.80 -17.92 11.81
N THR A 95 -2.78 -18.73 12.04
CA THR A 95 -1.61 -18.88 11.18
C THR A 95 -1.33 -20.38 10.95
N PRO A 96 -1.18 -20.83 9.70
CA PRO A 96 -1.41 -20.07 8.46
C PRO A 96 -2.90 -19.71 8.28
N PRO A 97 -3.23 -18.76 7.41
CA PRO A 97 -4.61 -18.39 7.15
C PRO A 97 -5.37 -19.58 6.56
N PRO A 98 -6.68 -19.69 6.82
CA PRO A 98 -7.50 -20.72 6.21
C PRO A 98 -7.38 -20.68 4.68
N LYS A 99 -7.35 -21.85 4.04
CA LYS A 99 -7.27 -21.96 2.57
C LYS A 99 -8.33 -21.12 1.86
N ALA A 100 -9.49 -20.92 2.46
CA ALA A 100 -10.57 -20.08 1.93
C ALA A 100 -10.19 -18.59 1.82
N ALA A 101 -9.21 -18.09 2.58
CA ALA A 101 -8.74 -16.71 2.51
C ALA A 101 -7.76 -16.48 1.35
N ILE A 102 -7.01 -17.49 0.93
CA ILE A 102 -5.94 -17.36 -0.07
C ILE A 102 -6.41 -16.70 -1.37
N PRO A 103 -7.57 -17.07 -1.95
CA PRO A 103 -8.05 -16.44 -3.19
C PRO A 103 -8.30 -14.92 -3.06
N TYR A 104 -8.61 -14.43 -1.85
CA TYR A 104 -8.83 -12.99 -1.64
C TYR A 104 -7.51 -12.22 -1.59
N PHE A 105 -6.45 -12.78 -0.98
CA PHE A 105 -5.11 -12.20 -1.05
C PHE A 105 -4.64 -12.11 -2.51
N ALA A 106 -4.76 -13.20 -3.27
CA ALA A 106 -4.44 -13.22 -4.69
C ALA A 106 -5.25 -12.20 -5.51
N LYS A 107 -6.56 -12.08 -5.23
CA LYS A 107 -7.43 -11.13 -5.90
C LYS A 107 -7.00 -9.68 -5.65
N TYR A 108 -6.74 -9.31 -4.40
CA TYR A 108 -6.35 -7.95 -4.05
C TYR A 108 -5.01 -7.58 -4.68
N THR A 109 -4.06 -8.51 -4.69
CA THR A 109 -2.78 -8.34 -5.38
C THR A 109 -2.97 -8.18 -6.89
N CYS A 110 -3.75 -9.04 -7.52
CA CYS A 110 -4.04 -8.95 -8.95
C CYS A 110 -4.71 -7.62 -9.32
N ASP A 111 -5.72 -7.19 -8.55
CA ASP A 111 -6.41 -5.93 -8.81
C ASP A 111 -5.46 -4.72 -8.69
N ALA A 112 -4.56 -4.71 -7.72
CA ALA A 112 -3.57 -3.65 -7.58
C ALA A 112 -2.55 -3.64 -8.73
N HIS A 113 -2.05 -4.82 -9.13
CA HIS A 113 -1.10 -4.92 -10.23
C HIS A 113 -1.71 -4.49 -11.58
N ILE A 114 -3.02 -4.72 -11.80
CA ILE A 114 -3.71 -4.24 -13.01
C ILE A 114 -3.62 -2.71 -13.14
N ILE A 115 -3.67 -1.98 -12.04
CA ILE A 115 -3.52 -0.52 -12.03
C ILE A 115 -2.07 -0.05 -11.83
N ASN A 116 -1.09 -0.94 -11.91
CA ASN A 116 0.34 -0.71 -11.63
C ASN A 116 0.64 -0.20 -10.21
N SER A 117 -0.15 -0.57 -9.23
CA SER A 117 0.08 -0.33 -7.80
C SER A 117 0.77 -1.53 -7.17
N THR A 118 1.70 -1.30 -6.25
CA THR A 118 2.29 -2.37 -5.42
C THR A 118 1.40 -2.69 -4.23
N VAL A 119 1.54 -3.89 -3.65
CA VAL A 119 0.65 -4.37 -2.58
C VAL A 119 1.40 -4.65 -1.29
N ARG A 120 0.76 -4.23 -0.20
CA ARG A 120 1.16 -4.53 1.17
C ARG A 120 -0.03 -5.04 2.00
N PHE A 121 0.20 -6.09 2.80
CA PHE A 121 -0.75 -6.50 3.83
C PHE A 121 -0.16 -6.19 5.21
N TYR A 122 -0.90 -5.41 6.02
CA TYR A 122 -0.50 -5.03 7.37
C TYR A 122 -1.30 -5.77 8.44
N GLY A 123 -0.79 -5.78 9.68
CA GLY A 123 -1.46 -6.44 10.80
C GLY A 123 -1.40 -7.97 10.73
N VAL A 124 -0.33 -8.52 10.15
CA VAL A 124 -0.07 -9.96 10.19
C VAL A 124 0.10 -10.40 11.64
N PRO A 125 -0.59 -11.47 12.09
CA PRO A 125 -0.57 -11.89 13.49
C PRO A 125 0.84 -12.19 14.01
N LYS A 126 1.13 -11.75 15.23
CA LYS A 126 2.41 -12.03 15.91
C LYS A 126 2.41 -13.41 16.51
N THR A 127 2.57 -14.44 15.70
CA THR A 127 2.59 -15.85 16.13
C THR A 127 3.87 -16.55 15.66
N ALA A 128 4.12 -17.75 16.14
CA ALA A 128 5.24 -18.58 15.69
C ALA A 128 5.15 -18.93 14.19
N GLY A 129 3.94 -18.96 13.62
CA GLY A 129 3.68 -19.25 12.20
C GLY A 129 3.74 -18.02 11.27
N ARG A 130 4.13 -16.83 11.77
CA ARG A 130 4.18 -15.59 10.95
C ARG A 130 5.03 -15.72 9.69
N ILE A 131 6.10 -16.53 9.73
CA ILE A 131 6.94 -16.77 8.55
C ILE A 131 6.14 -17.46 7.44
N ASP A 132 5.27 -18.40 7.80
CA ASP A 132 4.41 -19.08 6.83
C ASP A 132 3.39 -18.11 6.23
N ASP A 133 2.87 -17.17 7.04
CA ASP A 133 1.99 -16.10 6.54
C ASP A 133 2.73 -15.20 5.55
N PHE A 134 3.96 -14.77 5.86
CA PHE A 134 4.77 -13.97 4.96
C PHE A 134 5.10 -14.71 3.66
N ASN A 135 5.48 -15.99 3.75
CA ASN A 135 5.71 -16.82 2.58
C ASN A 135 4.45 -16.97 1.73
N MET A 136 3.29 -17.17 2.36
CA MET A 136 2.02 -17.21 1.67
C MET A 136 1.72 -15.88 0.97
N LEU A 137 1.88 -14.73 1.63
CA LEU A 137 1.66 -13.42 1.04
C LEU A 137 2.54 -13.19 -0.19
N LEU A 138 3.84 -13.53 -0.11
CA LEU A 138 4.77 -13.46 -1.25
C LEU A 138 4.34 -14.39 -2.38
N GLN A 139 3.88 -15.62 -2.08
CA GLN A 139 3.35 -16.55 -3.07
C GLN A 139 2.07 -16.02 -3.76
N GLN A 140 1.28 -15.20 -3.07
CA GLN A 140 0.12 -14.52 -3.65
C GLN A 140 0.50 -13.21 -4.35
N GLY A 141 1.80 -12.89 -4.45
CA GLY A 141 2.33 -11.77 -5.21
C GLY A 141 2.40 -10.45 -4.44
N ALA A 142 2.31 -10.46 -3.11
CA ALA A 142 2.55 -9.25 -2.32
C ALA A 142 3.96 -8.70 -2.57
N ASP A 143 4.06 -7.39 -2.81
CA ASP A 143 5.33 -6.73 -3.13
C ASP A 143 6.10 -6.32 -1.87
N TRP A 144 5.37 -6.08 -0.78
CA TRP A 144 5.91 -5.58 0.48
C TRP A 144 5.45 -6.41 1.66
N LEU A 145 6.38 -6.75 2.54
CA LEU A 145 6.08 -7.33 3.85
C LEU A 145 6.04 -6.23 4.90
N ASN A 146 4.94 -6.14 5.64
CA ASN A 146 4.84 -5.25 6.79
C ASN A 146 5.45 -5.93 8.01
N ILE A 147 6.60 -5.46 8.45
CA ILE A 147 7.37 -6.04 9.55
C ILE A 147 7.41 -5.03 10.69
N ASP A 148 6.79 -5.36 11.83
CA ASP A 148 6.73 -4.49 13.00
C ASP A 148 7.92 -4.72 13.97
N HIS A 149 8.66 -5.82 13.79
CA HIS A 149 9.81 -6.18 14.64
C HIS A 149 11.01 -6.58 13.81
N PHE A 150 12.14 -5.91 14.02
CA PHE A 150 13.40 -6.18 13.29
C PHE A 150 13.95 -7.59 13.47
N ASP A 151 13.61 -8.30 14.55
CA ASP A 151 13.99 -9.69 14.74
C ASP A 151 13.35 -10.63 13.71
N ASP A 152 12.22 -10.23 13.12
CA ASP A 152 11.61 -10.99 12.03
C ASP A 152 12.45 -10.91 10.75
N VAL A 153 13.20 -9.82 10.51
CA VAL A 153 14.06 -9.63 9.33
C VAL A 153 15.22 -10.62 9.33
N LYS A 154 15.83 -10.89 10.48
CA LYS A 154 16.97 -11.80 10.62
C LYS A 154 16.66 -13.25 10.21
N ARG A 155 15.39 -13.61 10.07
CA ARG A 155 14.95 -14.95 9.65
C ARG A 155 14.79 -15.07 8.14
N TYR A 156 14.88 -13.96 7.40
CA TYR A 156 14.81 -13.89 5.93
C TYR A 156 16.16 -13.59 5.27
N SER A 157 17.20 -13.32 6.05
CA SER A 157 18.60 -13.15 5.61
C SER A 157 19.36 -14.46 5.77
#